data_54f72363747b9489d7103cf4bf8a1a4f
#
_entry.id   54f72363747b9489d7103cf4bf8a1a4f
#
_cell.length_a   1.000
_cell.length_b   1.000
_cell.length_c   1.000
_cell.angle_alpha   90.00
_cell.angle_beta   90.00
_cell.angle_gamma   90.00
#
_symmetry.space_group_name_H-M   'P 1'
#
loop_
_entity.id
_entity.type
_entity.pdbx_description
1 polymer ?
#
loop_
_entity_poly.entity_id
_entity_poly.type
_entity_poly.pdbx_seq_one_letter_code
_entity_poly.pdbx_strand_id
1 'polypeptide(L)'
;MCIRDRGICGSCGAVVNGVAHGPQKATTLCQLHMRQFHNGDVITIEPFRANAFPVVKDLVVDRSAFDRIIEAGGYVSVRTGQAPDAHCIPVPKPDADAAMDAAACIGCGACVAACPNASASLFTAAKITQLSKLPQGHPERKTRVRGMVHQMDVEGFGSCSKHYECEAACPKEIKVENITHMNREYMKALLG
;
A
#
# COMPACT_ATOMS: atom_id res chain seq x y z
N MET A 1 -2.84 21.98 -2.42
CA MET A 1 -1.58 21.88 -1.66
C MET A 1 -1.90 21.37 -0.27
N CYS A 2 -1.35 20.25 0.14
CA CYS A 2 -1.53 19.75 1.50
C CYS A 2 -0.60 20.54 2.42
N ILE A 3 -1.15 21.38 3.29
CA ILE A 3 -0.40 22.10 4.31
C ILE A 3 -0.27 21.33 5.63
N ARG A 4 -0.51 20.00 5.58
CA ARG A 4 -0.47 19.12 6.75
C ARG A 4 0.74 18.22 6.63
N ASP A 5 1.78 18.48 7.37
CA ASP A 5 3.03 17.72 7.48
C ASP A 5 2.90 16.44 8.35
N ARG A 6 1.76 15.75 8.26
CA ARG A 6 1.40 14.63 9.16
C ARG A 6 1.74 13.24 8.62
N GLY A 7 2.07 13.11 7.34
CA GLY A 7 2.34 11.81 6.73
C GLY A 7 1.15 10.85 6.72
N ILE A 8 -0.08 11.35 6.56
CA ILE A 8 -1.31 10.56 6.72
C ILE A 8 -2.04 10.34 5.38
N CYS A 9 -2.10 11.35 4.52
CA CYS A 9 -3.00 11.32 3.37
C CYS A 9 -2.39 10.73 2.07
N GLY A 10 -1.07 10.52 2.02
CA GLY A 10 -0.40 9.97 0.84
C GLY A 10 -0.37 10.86 -0.41
N SER A 11 -0.84 12.12 -0.34
CA SER A 11 -0.98 12.99 -1.53
C SER A 11 0.32 13.63 -2.01
N CYS A 12 1.34 13.71 -1.16
CA CYS A 12 2.60 14.42 -1.44
C CYS A 12 3.68 13.52 -2.08
N GLY A 13 3.29 12.57 -2.94
CA GLY A 13 4.24 11.62 -3.56
C GLY A 13 5.17 12.30 -4.55
N ALA A 14 6.47 12.25 -4.32
CA ALA A 14 7.52 12.62 -5.25
C ALA A 14 8.82 11.88 -4.94
N VAL A 15 9.70 11.82 -5.91
CA VAL A 15 11.08 11.32 -5.77
C VAL A 15 12.00 12.46 -5.45
N VAL A 16 12.82 12.35 -4.42
CA VAL A 16 13.84 13.34 -4.06
C VAL A 16 15.20 12.68 -4.10
N ASN A 17 16.09 13.21 -4.93
CA ASN A 17 17.42 12.63 -5.16
C ASN A 17 17.39 11.13 -5.50
N GLY A 18 16.43 10.71 -6.33
CA GLY A 18 16.27 9.32 -6.75
C GLY A 18 15.55 8.40 -5.75
N VAL A 19 15.15 8.90 -4.57
CA VAL A 19 14.48 8.11 -3.53
C VAL A 19 13.02 8.55 -3.37
N ALA A 20 12.08 7.61 -3.40
CA ALA A 20 10.68 7.91 -3.18
C ALA A 20 10.46 8.48 -1.77
N HIS A 21 9.85 9.66 -1.68
CA HIS A 21 9.70 10.48 -0.47
C HIS A 21 11.00 11.08 0.10
N GLY A 22 12.17 10.82 -0.49
CA GLY A 22 13.45 11.33 -0.05
C GLY A 22 14.25 10.37 0.84
N PRO A 23 15.44 10.79 1.28
CA PRO A 23 16.42 9.90 1.93
C PRO A 23 16.05 9.46 3.35
N GLN A 24 15.12 10.13 4.01
CA GLN A 24 14.74 9.82 5.38
C GLN A 24 13.76 8.62 5.43
N LYS A 25 14.10 7.58 6.20
CA LYS A 25 13.23 6.41 6.37
C LYS A 25 11.92 6.73 7.10
N ALA A 26 10.89 5.94 6.82
CA ALA A 26 9.57 6.04 7.45
C ALA A 26 8.95 7.45 7.37
N THR A 27 9.25 8.19 6.29
CA THR A 27 8.90 9.59 6.15
C THR A 27 8.20 9.82 4.81
N THR A 28 7.18 10.67 4.80
CA THR A 28 6.57 11.18 3.58
C THR A 28 7.21 12.50 3.17
N LEU A 29 7.05 12.90 1.91
CA LEU A 29 7.64 14.15 1.41
C LEU A 29 7.23 15.38 2.26
N CYS A 30 6.00 15.43 2.77
CA CYS A 30 5.55 16.55 3.60
C CYS A 30 6.21 16.60 4.99
N GLN A 31 6.88 15.53 5.40
CA GLN A 31 7.64 15.44 6.65
C GLN A 31 9.16 15.54 6.41
N LEU A 32 9.59 15.59 5.16
CA LEU A 32 11.00 15.78 4.81
C LEU A 32 11.37 17.26 4.97
N HIS A 33 12.08 17.57 6.03
CA HIS A 33 12.49 18.94 6.33
C HIS A 33 13.81 19.30 5.70
N MET A 34 13.99 20.57 5.30
CA MET A 34 15.23 21.08 4.71
C MET A 34 16.47 20.88 5.59
N ARG A 35 16.31 20.79 6.91
CA ARG A 35 17.41 20.48 7.84
C ARG A 35 18.06 19.10 7.64
N GLN A 36 17.47 18.24 6.79
CA GLN A 36 18.06 16.96 6.41
C GLN A 36 19.11 17.09 5.30
N PHE A 37 19.24 18.27 4.72
CA PHE A 37 20.19 18.59 3.66
C PHE A 37 21.24 19.57 4.17
N HIS A 38 22.45 19.49 3.61
CA HIS A 38 23.54 20.37 3.96
C HIS A 38 23.56 21.61 3.06
N ASN A 39 24.28 22.62 3.52
CA ASN A 39 24.46 23.83 2.71
C ASN A 39 25.26 23.49 1.45
N GLY A 40 24.72 23.84 0.29
CA GLY A 40 25.34 23.59 -1.03
C GLY A 40 24.84 22.26 -1.67
N ASP A 41 24.00 21.45 -1.00
CA ASP A 41 23.42 20.27 -1.62
C ASP A 41 22.52 20.65 -2.81
N VAL A 42 22.63 19.88 -3.89
CA VAL A 42 21.71 19.95 -5.02
C VAL A 42 20.56 18.98 -4.76
N ILE A 43 19.33 19.49 -4.76
CA ILE A 43 18.13 18.70 -4.51
C ILE A 43 17.36 18.56 -5.83
N THR A 44 17.25 17.32 -6.33
CA THR A 44 16.42 17.00 -7.49
C THR A 44 15.06 16.48 -7.01
N ILE A 45 13.97 16.97 -7.60
CA ILE A 45 12.61 16.54 -7.28
C ILE A 45 11.92 16.12 -8.57
N GLU A 46 11.38 14.91 -8.59
CA GLU A 46 10.75 14.31 -9.77
C GLU A 46 9.41 13.66 -9.39
N PRO A 47 8.45 13.55 -10.34
CA PRO A 47 7.23 12.78 -10.11
C PRO A 47 7.54 11.28 -9.95
N PHE A 48 6.61 10.52 -9.36
CA PHE A 48 6.70 9.06 -9.39
C PHE A 48 6.63 8.57 -10.83
N ARG A 49 7.61 7.76 -11.26
CA ARG A 49 7.74 7.25 -12.62
C ARG A 49 7.31 5.78 -12.67
N ALA A 50 6.07 5.53 -13.01
CA ALA A 50 5.55 4.21 -13.30
C ALA A 50 4.53 4.33 -14.43
N ASN A 51 4.46 3.33 -15.32
CA ASN A 51 3.48 3.34 -16.41
C ASN A 51 2.04 3.43 -15.90
N ALA A 52 1.76 2.75 -14.77
CA ALA A 52 0.44 2.79 -14.13
C ALA A 52 0.16 4.11 -13.35
N PHE A 53 1.13 5.03 -13.28
CA PHE A 53 1.00 6.36 -12.69
C PHE A 53 1.38 7.44 -13.71
N PRO A 54 0.57 7.66 -14.74
CA PRO A 54 0.88 8.68 -15.74
C PRO A 54 0.97 10.07 -15.10
N VAL A 55 1.93 10.85 -15.54
CA VAL A 55 2.09 12.24 -15.06
C VAL A 55 0.95 13.09 -15.63
N VAL A 56 0.19 13.72 -14.76
CA VAL A 56 -0.88 14.66 -15.11
C VAL A 56 -0.28 16.03 -15.38
N LYS A 57 0.51 16.55 -14.44
CA LYS A 57 1.21 17.82 -14.53
C LYS A 57 2.27 17.96 -13.43
N ASP A 58 3.44 18.44 -13.78
CA ASP A 58 4.54 18.70 -12.84
C ASP A 58 4.88 17.47 -11.99
N LEU A 59 4.65 17.52 -10.68
CA LEU A 59 4.87 16.41 -9.75
C LEU A 59 3.60 15.54 -9.51
N VAL A 60 2.48 15.92 -10.12
CA VAL A 60 1.20 15.24 -9.91
C VAL A 60 1.08 14.08 -10.88
N VAL A 61 0.85 12.88 -10.34
CA VAL A 61 0.59 11.67 -11.12
C VAL A 61 -0.84 11.17 -10.85
N ASP A 62 -1.45 10.53 -11.85
CA ASP A 62 -2.72 9.86 -11.70
C ASP A 62 -2.51 8.52 -10.97
N ARG A 63 -3.17 8.35 -9.82
CA ARG A 63 -3.14 7.13 -9.01
C ARG A 63 -4.50 6.43 -8.95
N SER A 64 -5.41 6.76 -9.86
CA SER A 64 -6.74 6.14 -9.93
C SER A 64 -6.69 4.62 -10.13
N ALA A 65 -5.59 4.08 -10.66
CA ALA A 65 -5.33 2.65 -10.70
C ALA A 65 -5.40 1.99 -9.31
N PHE A 66 -4.93 2.67 -8.26
CA PHE A 66 -5.05 2.19 -6.89
C PHE A 66 -6.49 2.16 -6.40
N ASP A 67 -7.28 3.15 -6.76
CA ASP A 67 -8.70 3.22 -6.39
C ASP A 67 -9.45 2.04 -7.02
N ARG A 68 -9.20 1.74 -8.30
CA ARG A 68 -9.81 0.59 -8.98
C ARG A 68 -9.38 -0.76 -8.38
N ILE A 69 -8.14 -0.90 -7.89
CA ILE A 69 -7.74 -2.10 -7.14
C ILE A 69 -8.55 -2.22 -5.84
N ILE A 70 -8.76 -1.12 -5.12
CA ILE A 70 -9.58 -1.14 -3.90
C ILE A 70 -11.05 -1.44 -4.21
N GLU A 71 -11.61 -0.87 -5.26
CA GLU A 71 -12.99 -1.18 -5.72
C GLU A 71 -13.17 -2.65 -6.03
N ALA A 72 -12.15 -3.33 -6.57
CA ALA A 72 -12.20 -4.75 -6.92
C ALA A 72 -12.29 -5.71 -5.72
N GLY A 73 -12.10 -5.25 -4.48
CA GLY A 73 -12.21 -6.12 -3.32
C GLY A 73 -11.81 -5.52 -1.97
N GLY A 74 -11.39 -4.28 -1.92
CA GLY A 74 -10.91 -3.62 -0.69
C GLY A 74 -12.01 -3.18 0.29
N TYR A 75 -13.16 -3.83 0.27
CA TYR A 75 -14.34 -3.49 1.08
C TYR A 75 -14.82 -4.68 1.92
N VAL A 76 -15.77 -4.43 2.82
CA VAL A 76 -16.53 -5.44 3.57
C VAL A 76 -18.02 -5.20 3.37
N SER A 77 -18.79 -6.25 3.12
CA SER A 77 -20.25 -6.20 2.93
C SER A 77 -21.04 -6.59 4.18
N VAL A 78 -20.37 -7.21 5.15
CA VAL A 78 -21.01 -7.68 6.40
C VAL A 78 -21.26 -6.49 7.34
N ARG A 79 -22.47 -6.44 7.91
CA ARG A 79 -22.77 -5.49 8.97
C ARG A 79 -21.97 -5.81 10.23
N THR A 80 -21.23 -4.85 10.72
CA THR A 80 -20.38 -4.99 11.91
C THR A 80 -20.96 -4.28 13.15
N GLY A 81 -22.22 -3.85 13.09
CA GLY A 81 -22.83 -2.97 14.08
C GLY A 81 -23.42 -3.65 15.32
N GLN A 82 -23.29 -4.97 15.48
CA GLN A 82 -23.74 -5.70 16.67
C GLN A 82 -22.55 -6.07 17.56
N ALA A 83 -22.76 -5.98 18.88
CA ALA A 83 -21.79 -6.52 19.82
C ALA A 83 -21.64 -8.03 19.59
N PRO A 84 -20.43 -8.58 19.70
CA PRO A 84 -20.24 -10.02 19.63
C PRO A 84 -20.94 -10.72 20.82
N ASP A 85 -21.35 -11.97 20.60
CA ASP A 85 -21.92 -12.79 21.66
C ASP A 85 -20.94 -12.95 22.83
N ALA A 86 -21.48 -13.09 24.05
CA ALA A 86 -20.68 -13.18 25.27
C ALA A 86 -19.65 -14.33 25.26
N HIS A 87 -19.92 -15.37 24.47
CA HIS A 87 -19.05 -16.56 24.33
C HIS A 87 -18.29 -16.62 23.00
N CYS A 88 -18.27 -15.52 22.21
CA CYS A 88 -17.51 -15.51 20.96
C CYS A 88 -16.01 -15.62 21.23
N ILE A 89 -15.32 -16.32 20.35
CA ILE A 89 -13.86 -16.38 20.39
C ILE A 89 -13.32 -15.05 19.84
N PRO A 90 -12.58 -14.27 20.64
CA PRO A 90 -11.98 -13.02 20.18
C PRO A 90 -10.92 -13.28 19.10
N VAL A 91 -10.65 -12.28 18.27
CA VAL A 91 -9.56 -12.34 17.31
C VAL A 91 -8.23 -12.48 18.07
N PRO A 92 -7.36 -13.45 17.74
CA PRO A 92 -6.05 -13.57 18.36
C PRO A 92 -5.25 -12.28 18.19
N LYS A 93 -4.59 -11.82 19.28
CA LYS A 93 -3.82 -10.58 19.26
C LYS A 93 -2.81 -10.49 18.10
N PRO A 94 -2.01 -11.54 17.78
CA PRO A 94 -1.08 -11.49 16.65
C PRO A 94 -1.76 -11.25 15.30
N ASP A 95 -2.96 -11.79 15.09
CA ASP A 95 -3.71 -11.56 13.85
C ASP A 95 -4.31 -10.15 13.80
N ALA A 96 -4.81 -9.66 14.94
CA ALA A 96 -5.30 -8.28 15.04
C ALA A 96 -4.16 -7.27 14.82
N ASP A 97 -3.02 -7.46 15.45
CA ASP A 97 -1.84 -6.59 15.28
C ASP A 97 -1.38 -6.58 13.81
N ALA A 98 -1.20 -7.74 13.20
CA ALA A 98 -0.81 -7.84 11.79
C ALA A 98 -1.84 -7.23 10.83
N ALA A 99 -3.14 -7.32 11.15
CA ALA A 99 -4.18 -6.67 10.37
C ALA A 99 -4.10 -5.14 10.48
N MET A 100 -3.86 -4.60 11.69
CA MET A 100 -3.74 -3.17 11.94
C MET A 100 -2.46 -2.58 11.35
N ASP A 101 -1.34 -3.30 11.43
CA ASP A 101 -0.08 -2.91 10.79
C ASP A 101 -0.27 -2.80 9.27
N ALA A 102 -0.92 -3.79 8.65
CA ALA A 102 -1.26 -3.75 7.23
C ALA A 102 -2.24 -2.60 6.88
N ALA A 103 -3.18 -2.28 7.78
CA ALA A 103 -4.14 -1.19 7.63
C ALA A 103 -3.50 0.19 7.64
N ALA A 104 -2.27 0.33 8.16
CA ALA A 104 -1.55 1.60 8.19
C ALA A 104 -1.18 2.13 6.81
N CYS A 105 -1.34 1.34 5.74
CA CYS A 105 -1.09 1.77 4.37
C CYS A 105 -1.94 2.99 3.99
N ILE A 106 -1.27 4.06 3.52
CA ILE A 106 -1.90 5.34 3.13
C ILE A 106 -2.07 5.49 1.61
N GLY A 107 -1.77 4.47 0.82
CA GLY A 107 -1.91 4.50 -0.64
C GLY A 107 -1.05 5.57 -1.34
N CYS A 108 0.11 5.93 -0.79
CA CYS A 108 0.95 7.00 -1.33
C CYS A 108 1.60 6.68 -2.69
N GLY A 109 1.81 5.40 -3.01
CA GLY A 109 2.45 4.96 -4.25
C GLY A 109 3.97 4.84 -4.20
N ALA A 110 4.63 5.15 -3.08
CA ALA A 110 6.08 5.05 -2.96
C ALA A 110 6.62 3.63 -3.23
N CYS A 111 5.88 2.60 -2.83
CA CYS A 111 6.23 1.21 -3.08
C CYS A 111 6.29 0.87 -4.58
N VAL A 112 5.43 1.46 -5.39
CA VAL A 112 5.45 1.32 -6.85
C VAL A 112 6.62 2.10 -7.45
N ALA A 113 6.79 3.35 -7.02
CA ALA A 113 7.85 4.22 -7.53
C ALA A 113 9.27 3.71 -7.22
N ALA A 114 9.46 3.06 -6.08
CA ALA A 114 10.74 2.48 -5.68
C ALA A 114 11.00 1.11 -6.32
N CYS A 115 9.96 0.41 -6.77
CA CYS A 115 10.10 -0.94 -7.33
C CYS A 115 10.65 -0.89 -8.75
N PRO A 116 11.75 -1.61 -9.08
CA PRO A 116 12.26 -1.68 -10.45
C PRO A 116 11.23 -2.15 -11.48
N ASN A 117 10.28 -2.98 -11.04
CA ASN A 117 9.19 -3.50 -11.89
C ASN A 117 7.91 -2.64 -11.80
N ALA A 118 7.89 -1.56 -11.05
CA ALA A 118 6.69 -0.76 -10.77
C ALA A 118 5.51 -1.62 -10.25
N SER A 119 5.78 -2.58 -9.36
CA SER A 119 4.79 -3.51 -8.83
C SER A 119 3.94 -2.89 -7.73
N ALA A 120 2.62 -3.07 -7.78
CA ALA A 120 1.68 -2.68 -6.74
C ALA A 120 1.46 -3.76 -5.67
N SER A 121 2.25 -4.84 -5.70
CA SER A 121 2.04 -6.01 -4.82
C SER A 121 1.99 -5.66 -3.34
N LEU A 122 2.83 -4.73 -2.85
CA LEU A 122 2.81 -4.36 -1.42
C LEU A 122 1.53 -3.61 -1.04
N PHE A 123 1.06 -2.70 -1.88
CA PHE A 123 -0.20 -1.97 -1.68
C PHE A 123 -1.40 -2.92 -1.64
N THR A 124 -1.53 -3.77 -2.66
CA THR A 124 -2.60 -4.76 -2.80
C THR A 124 -2.58 -5.76 -1.64
N ALA A 125 -1.39 -6.27 -1.31
CA ALA A 125 -1.19 -7.23 -0.22
C ALA A 125 -1.55 -6.65 1.15
N ALA A 126 -1.25 -5.39 1.42
CA ALA A 126 -1.60 -4.74 2.68
C ALA A 126 -3.11 -4.77 2.93
N LYS A 127 -3.93 -4.42 1.92
CA LYS A 127 -5.39 -4.45 2.04
C LYS A 127 -5.93 -5.88 2.14
N ILE A 128 -5.40 -6.81 1.36
CA ILE A 128 -5.79 -8.22 1.44
C ILE A 128 -5.45 -8.80 2.81
N THR A 129 -4.26 -8.54 3.35
CA THR A 129 -3.86 -9.03 4.68
C THR A 129 -4.76 -8.45 5.76
N GLN A 130 -5.00 -7.15 5.77
CA GLN A 130 -5.90 -6.50 6.71
C GLN A 130 -7.24 -7.24 6.79
N LEU A 131 -7.91 -7.40 5.65
CA LEU A 131 -9.28 -7.92 5.63
C LEU A 131 -9.35 -9.45 5.73
N SER A 132 -8.32 -10.20 5.35
CA SER A 132 -8.30 -11.66 5.48
C SER A 132 -8.03 -12.14 6.91
N LYS A 133 -7.39 -11.31 7.74
CA LYS A 133 -7.12 -11.61 9.14
C LYS A 133 -8.24 -11.17 10.08
N LEU A 134 -9.15 -10.33 9.63
CA LEU A 134 -10.29 -9.86 10.41
C LEU A 134 -11.57 -10.61 10.01
N PRO A 135 -12.41 -11.04 10.98
CA PRO A 135 -13.65 -11.76 10.70
C PRO A 135 -14.59 -11.04 9.73
N GLN A 136 -14.62 -9.70 9.80
CA GLN A 136 -15.45 -8.85 8.93
C GLN A 136 -15.12 -9.01 7.44
N GLY A 137 -13.90 -9.38 7.12
CA GLY A 137 -13.44 -9.56 5.74
C GLY A 137 -13.53 -11.02 5.24
N HIS A 138 -13.93 -11.96 6.06
CA HIS A 138 -13.97 -13.39 5.70
C HIS A 138 -14.98 -13.74 4.59
N PRO A 139 -16.19 -13.16 4.54
CA PRO A 139 -17.15 -13.48 3.49
C PRO A 139 -16.61 -13.27 2.08
N GLU A 140 -15.88 -12.18 1.83
CA GLU A 140 -15.30 -11.85 0.53
C GLU A 140 -13.85 -12.33 0.35
N ARG A 141 -13.29 -13.11 1.27
CA ARG A 141 -11.86 -13.44 1.31
C ARG A 141 -11.33 -13.99 -0.01
N LYS A 142 -12.02 -14.96 -0.62
CA LYS A 142 -11.62 -15.60 -1.88
C LYS A 142 -11.85 -14.70 -3.10
N THR A 143 -13.01 -14.06 -3.17
CA THR A 143 -13.33 -13.14 -4.27
C THR A 143 -12.46 -11.90 -4.23
N ARG A 144 -12.18 -11.37 -3.04
CA ARG A 144 -11.29 -10.22 -2.83
C ARG A 144 -9.91 -10.46 -3.40
N VAL A 145 -9.24 -11.53 -2.98
CA VAL A 145 -7.86 -11.76 -3.42
C VAL A 145 -7.77 -11.97 -4.93
N ARG A 146 -8.73 -12.70 -5.51
CA ARG A 146 -8.79 -12.91 -6.98
C ARG A 146 -9.07 -11.61 -7.72
N GLY A 147 -10.05 -10.84 -7.27
CA GLY A 147 -10.43 -9.57 -7.89
C GLY A 147 -9.32 -8.53 -7.83
N MET A 148 -8.74 -8.31 -6.64
CA MET A 148 -7.70 -7.29 -6.47
C MET A 148 -6.39 -7.64 -7.20
N VAL A 149 -5.99 -8.91 -7.21
CA VAL A 149 -4.80 -9.35 -7.96
C VAL A 149 -5.04 -9.22 -9.46
N HIS A 150 -6.20 -9.66 -9.95
CA HIS A 150 -6.56 -9.50 -11.36
C HIS A 150 -6.59 -8.01 -11.77
N GLN A 151 -7.20 -7.16 -10.96
CA GLN A 151 -7.26 -5.72 -11.26
C GLN A 151 -5.85 -5.10 -11.28
N MET A 152 -4.96 -5.50 -10.38
CA MET A 152 -3.57 -5.05 -10.39
C MET A 152 -2.87 -5.40 -11.73
N ASP A 153 -3.12 -6.58 -12.27
CA ASP A 153 -2.56 -6.99 -13.57
C ASP A 153 -3.18 -6.19 -14.72
N VAL A 154 -4.50 -5.95 -14.69
CA VAL A 154 -5.22 -5.14 -15.70
C VAL A 154 -4.71 -3.69 -15.74
N GLU A 155 -4.37 -3.10 -14.59
CA GLU A 155 -3.83 -1.75 -14.50
C GLU A 155 -2.39 -1.63 -15.03
N GLY A 156 -1.75 -2.73 -15.38
CA GLY A 156 -0.40 -2.75 -15.96
C GLY A 156 0.72 -2.55 -14.93
N PHE A 157 0.47 -2.87 -13.66
CA PHE A 157 1.53 -2.95 -12.68
C PHE A 157 2.42 -4.17 -12.94
N GLY A 158 3.72 -4.00 -12.80
CA GLY A 158 4.68 -5.08 -13.00
C GLY A 158 4.62 -6.16 -11.91
N SER A 159 5.10 -7.36 -12.28
CA SER A 159 5.15 -8.50 -11.36
C SER A 159 6.21 -8.33 -10.28
N CYS A 160 5.92 -8.84 -9.08
CA CYS A 160 6.87 -8.81 -7.96
C CYS A 160 8.02 -9.79 -8.16
N SER A 161 9.26 -9.28 -8.19
CA SER A 161 10.50 -10.07 -8.27
C SER A 161 11.32 -10.03 -6.96
N LYS A 162 10.68 -9.67 -5.83
CA LYS A 162 11.26 -9.70 -4.47
C LYS A 162 12.51 -8.81 -4.30
N HIS A 163 12.48 -7.59 -4.85
CA HIS A 163 13.57 -6.62 -4.68
C HIS A 163 13.58 -5.96 -3.29
N TYR A 164 12.47 -6.01 -2.55
CA TYR A 164 12.28 -5.42 -1.20
C TYR A 164 12.34 -3.88 -1.13
N GLU A 165 12.61 -3.19 -2.21
CA GLU A 165 12.63 -1.72 -2.25
C GLU A 165 11.30 -1.07 -1.82
N CYS A 166 10.20 -1.78 -2.04
CA CYS A 166 8.87 -1.33 -1.65
C CYS A 166 8.71 -1.21 -0.12
N GLU A 167 9.31 -2.12 0.66
CA GLU A 167 9.33 -2.02 2.14
C GLU A 167 10.25 -0.89 2.58
N ALA A 168 11.44 -0.80 1.98
CA ALA A 168 12.44 0.22 2.32
C ALA A 168 11.91 1.65 2.10
N ALA A 169 11.13 1.86 1.02
CA ALA A 169 10.54 3.15 0.69
C ALA A 169 9.22 3.44 1.41
N CYS A 170 8.65 2.48 2.15
CA CYS A 170 7.33 2.64 2.73
C CYS A 170 7.35 3.59 3.94
N PRO A 171 6.63 4.74 3.90
CA PRO A 171 6.59 5.67 5.03
C PRO A 171 5.79 5.13 6.23
N LYS A 172 5.09 3.98 6.06
CA LYS A 172 4.32 3.28 7.07
C LYS A 172 4.90 1.92 7.43
N GLU A 173 6.10 1.62 6.95
CA GLU A 173 6.85 0.41 7.27
C GLU A 173 6.07 -0.90 7.03
N ILE A 174 5.18 -0.88 6.01
CA ILE A 174 4.43 -2.07 5.61
C ILE A 174 5.40 -3.16 5.17
N LYS A 175 5.30 -4.33 5.80
CA LYS A 175 6.22 -5.45 5.60
C LYS A 175 5.91 -6.27 4.34
N VAL A 176 6.96 -6.73 3.67
CA VAL A 176 6.84 -7.61 2.48
C VAL A 176 6.22 -8.97 2.78
N GLU A 177 6.16 -9.37 4.05
CA GLU A 177 5.42 -10.56 4.51
C GLU A 177 3.95 -10.52 4.11
N ASN A 178 3.36 -9.34 3.97
CA ASN A 178 2.02 -9.17 3.44
C ASN A 178 1.89 -9.74 2.01
N ILE A 179 2.93 -9.59 1.17
CA ILE A 179 2.95 -10.17 -0.19
C ILE A 179 2.93 -11.70 -0.11
N THR A 180 3.69 -12.27 0.81
CA THR A 180 3.66 -13.73 1.04
C THR A 180 2.29 -14.21 1.49
N HIS A 181 1.63 -13.44 2.37
CA HIS A 181 0.28 -13.75 2.82
C HIS A 181 -0.73 -13.66 1.66
N MET A 182 -0.69 -12.58 0.87
CA MET A 182 -1.51 -12.43 -0.34
C MET A 182 -1.36 -13.61 -1.29
N ASN A 183 -0.13 -14.04 -1.58
CA ASN A 183 0.11 -15.16 -2.47
C ASN A 183 -0.48 -16.48 -1.92
N ARG A 184 -0.38 -16.71 -0.61
CA ARG A 184 -1.04 -17.87 0.03
C ARG A 184 -2.56 -17.81 -0.08
N GLU A 185 -3.16 -16.66 0.14
CA GLU A 185 -4.60 -16.46 -0.01
C GLU A 185 -5.06 -16.66 -1.46
N TYR A 186 -4.26 -16.16 -2.42
CA TYR A 186 -4.52 -16.35 -3.84
C TYR A 186 -4.50 -17.84 -4.24
N MET A 187 -3.46 -18.57 -3.82
CA MET A 187 -3.38 -20.01 -4.07
C MET A 187 -4.55 -20.78 -3.45
N LYS A 188 -4.93 -20.47 -2.22
CA LYS A 188 -6.10 -21.07 -1.57
C LYS A 188 -7.41 -20.77 -2.33
N ALA A 189 -7.53 -19.55 -2.86
CA ALA A 189 -8.72 -19.16 -3.62
C ALA A 189 -8.81 -19.83 -5.00
N LEU A 190 -7.70 -20.27 -5.57
CA LEU A 190 -7.67 -21.02 -6.83
C LEU A 190 -7.97 -22.51 -6.63
N LEU A 191 -7.56 -23.08 -5.52
CA LEU A 191 -7.68 -24.53 -5.24
C LEU A 191 -9.04 -24.93 -4.64
N GLY A 192 -9.91 -23.99 -4.29
CA GLY A 192 -11.23 -24.27 -3.73
C GLY A 192 -11.65 -23.38 -2.61
#